data_f0e5d2b349b0261cda0c6177ebd1cf6b
#
_entry.id   f0e5d2b349b0261cda0c6177ebd1cf6b
#
_cell.length_a   1.000
_cell.length_b   1.000
_cell.length_c   1.000
_cell.angle_alpha   90.00
_cell.angle_beta   90.00
_cell.angle_gamma   90.00
#
_symmetry.space_group_name_H-M   'P 1'
#
loop_
_entity.id
_entity.type
_entity.pdbx_description
1 polymer ?
#
loop_
_entity_poly.entity_id
_entity_poly.type
_entity_poly.pdbx_seq_one_letter_code
_entity_poly.pdbx_strand_id
1 'polypeptide(L)' 'MELEEIHRQKCLMNFKSNPDLAFQFRLARDLSMTVAELRTTMSSYEYSQWVTYYLWEQEEQNKAIALAQAEAKKRKR' A
#
# COMPACT_ATOMS: atom_id res chain seq x y z
N MET A 1 -21.72 16.05 14.06
CA MET A 1 -21.75 14.66 13.59
C MET A 1 -21.84 14.54 12.08
N GLU A 2 -22.73 15.27 11.45
CA GLU A 2 -22.82 15.27 9.98
C GLU A 2 -21.55 15.81 9.32
N LEU A 3 -20.92 16.81 9.92
CA LEU A 3 -19.68 17.39 9.40
C LEU A 3 -18.53 16.40 9.46
N GLU A 4 -18.46 15.56 10.49
CA GLU A 4 -17.42 14.55 10.64
C GLU A 4 -17.56 13.47 9.58
N GLU A 5 -18.78 13.04 9.29
CA GLU A 5 -19.03 12.04 8.26
C GLU A 5 -18.70 12.56 6.86
N ILE A 6 -19.08 13.82 6.56
CA ILE A 6 -18.76 14.44 5.28
C ILE A 6 -17.26 14.55 5.10
N HIS A 7 -16.55 14.99 6.15
CA HIS A 7 -15.09 15.10 6.14
C HIS A 7 -14.44 13.73 5.93
N ARG A 8 -14.92 12.74 6.64
CA ARG A 8 -14.44 11.37 6.54
C ARG A 8 -14.63 10.80 5.13
N GLN A 9 -15.78 11.05 4.52
CA GLN A 9 -16.08 10.58 3.17
C GLN A 9 -15.16 11.26 2.14
N LYS A 10 -14.88 12.54 2.30
CA LYS A 10 -13.98 13.27 1.42
C LYS A 10 -12.56 12.73 1.50
N CYS A 11 -12.08 12.45 2.71
CA CYS A 11 -10.76 11.85 2.91
C CYS A 11 -10.68 10.46 2.26
N LEU A 12 -11.72 9.66 2.44
CA LEU A 12 -11.77 8.33 1.85
C LEU A 12 -11.75 8.38 0.32
N MET A 13 -12.49 9.31 -0.26
CA MET A 13 -12.52 9.50 -1.71
C MET A 13 -11.15 9.94 -2.24
N ASN A 14 -10.43 10.78 -1.48
CA ASN A 14 -9.10 11.20 -1.86
C ASN A 14 -8.14 10.00 -1.93
N PHE A 15 -8.23 9.07 -0.99
CA PHE A 15 -7.40 7.86 -1.02
C PHE A 15 -7.74 7.00 -2.24
N LYS A 16 -9.01 6.87 -2.56
CA LYS A 16 -9.45 6.05 -3.69
C LYS A 16 -9.02 6.64 -5.03
N SER A 17 -9.06 7.97 -5.15
CA SER A 17 -8.71 8.64 -6.40
C SER A 17 -7.22 8.93 -6.55
N ASN A 18 -6.45 8.81 -5.48
CA ASN A 18 -5.01 9.11 -5.49
C ASN A 18 -4.23 7.97 -4.83
N PRO A 19 -3.83 6.96 -5.61
CA PRO A 19 -3.07 5.82 -5.07
C PRO A 19 -1.73 6.22 -4.44
N ASP A 20 -1.10 7.28 -4.95
CA ASP A 20 0.17 7.76 -4.41
C ASP A 20 0.00 8.26 -2.98
N LEU A 21 -1.08 9.00 -2.72
CA LEU A 21 -1.40 9.47 -1.38
C LEU A 21 -1.61 8.29 -0.42
N ALA A 22 -2.39 7.31 -0.84
CA ALA A 22 -2.65 6.12 -0.05
C ALA A 22 -1.35 5.38 0.25
N PHE A 23 -0.45 5.29 -0.72
CA PHE A 23 0.85 4.65 -0.54
C PHE A 23 1.70 5.40 0.49
N GLN A 24 1.69 6.73 0.46
CA GLN A 24 2.43 7.53 1.44
C GLN A 24 1.99 7.22 2.87
N PHE A 25 0.68 7.11 3.10
CA PHE A 25 0.16 6.77 4.41
C PHE A 25 0.54 5.36 4.83
N ARG A 26 0.49 4.41 3.91
CA ARG A 26 0.89 3.03 4.17
C ARG A 26 2.37 2.95 4.54
N LEU A 27 3.21 3.62 3.78
CA LEU A 27 4.65 3.62 4.01
C LEU A 27 4.99 4.27 5.35
N ALA A 28 4.38 5.42 5.64
CA ALA A 28 4.58 6.10 6.92
C ALA A 28 4.19 5.21 8.09
N ARG A 29 3.07 4.53 7.98
CA ARG A 29 2.63 3.58 9.01
C ARG A 29 3.66 2.47 9.21
N ASP A 30 4.14 1.89 8.12
CA ASP A 30 5.10 0.77 8.19
C ASP A 30 6.44 1.21 8.77
N LEU A 31 6.83 2.47 8.54
CA LEU A 31 8.07 3.03 9.07
C LEU A 31 7.89 3.73 10.42
N SER A 32 6.69 3.69 10.98
CA SER A 32 6.36 4.32 12.27
C SER A 32 6.68 5.80 12.31
N MET A 33 6.30 6.51 11.24
CA MET A 33 6.47 7.95 11.15
C MET A 33 5.22 8.60 10.60
N THR A 34 5.14 9.92 10.69
CA THR A 34 4.04 10.67 10.10
C THR A 34 4.30 10.88 8.61
N VAL A 35 3.23 11.14 7.87
CA VAL A 35 3.37 11.48 6.45
C VAL A 35 4.18 12.78 6.28
N ALA A 36 4.01 13.72 7.20
CA ALA A 36 4.80 14.95 7.19
C ALA A 36 6.29 14.69 7.32
N GLU A 37 6.67 13.81 8.25
CA GLU A 37 8.07 13.40 8.41
C GLU A 37 8.58 12.69 7.16
N LEU A 38 7.79 11.80 6.61
CA LEU A 38 8.15 11.08 5.41
C LEU A 38 8.45 12.04 4.25
N ARG A 39 7.61 13.05 4.05
CA ARG A 39 7.78 14.02 2.97
C ARG A 39 9.00 14.91 3.16
N THR A 40 9.38 15.20 4.41
CA THR A 40 10.52 16.07 4.69
C THR A 40 11.85 15.33 4.78
N THR A 41 11.85 14.09 5.22
CA THR A 41 13.09 13.34 5.45
C THR A 41 13.44 12.37 4.33
N MET A 42 12.47 11.92 3.56
CA MET A 42 12.72 10.93 2.51
C MET A 42 12.91 11.60 1.17
N SER A 43 13.99 11.24 0.47
CA SER A 43 14.24 11.76 -0.88
C SER A 43 13.29 11.10 -1.89
N SER A 44 13.10 11.75 -3.03
CA SER A 44 12.31 11.18 -4.13
C SER A 44 12.90 9.86 -4.63
N TYR A 45 14.22 9.77 -4.63
CA TYR A 45 14.91 8.55 -5.05
C TYR A 45 14.59 7.39 -4.10
N GLU A 46 14.69 7.61 -2.80
CA GLU A 46 14.37 6.56 -1.82
C GLU A 46 12.90 6.19 -1.88
N TYR A 47 12.03 7.17 -2.04
CA TYR A 47 10.59 6.93 -2.19
C TYR A 47 10.32 6.00 -3.38
N SER A 48 10.98 6.23 -4.51
CA SER A 48 10.86 5.38 -5.69
C SER A 48 11.32 3.95 -5.40
N GLN A 49 12.38 3.81 -4.63
CA GLN A 49 12.87 2.50 -4.22
C GLN A 49 11.85 1.76 -3.36
N TRP A 50 11.18 2.47 -2.45
CA TRP A 50 10.14 1.85 -1.62
C TRP A 50 8.94 1.41 -2.47
N VAL A 51 8.54 2.22 -3.44
CA VAL A 51 7.46 1.83 -4.37
C VAL A 51 7.84 0.54 -5.10
N THR A 52 9.04 0.48 -5.64
CA THR A 52 9.53 -0.69 -6.37
C THR A 52 9.60 -1.91 -5.46
N TYR A 53 10.07 -1.73 -4.23
CA TYR A 53 10.17 -2.81 -3.24
C TYR A 53 8.80 -3.40 -2.92
N TYR A 54 7.80 -2.55 -2.66
CA TYR A 54 6.45 -3.03 -2.37
C TYR A 54 5.84 -3.77 -3.55
N LEU A 55 6.07 -3.28 -4.78
CA LEU A 55 5.58 -3.96 -5.97
C LEU A 55 6.24 -5.32 -6.14
N TRP A 56 7.54 -5.39 -5.93
CA TRP A 56 8.27 -6.67 -6.00
C TRP A 56 7.77 -7.64 -4.95
N GLU A 57 7.58 -7.18 -3.73
CA GLU A 57 7.06 -8.01 -2.64
C GLU A 57 5.67 -8.55 -2.98
N GLN A 58 4.82 -7.70 -3.55
CA GLN A 58 3.49 -8.09 -3.99
C GLN A 58 3.55 -9.17 -5.05
N GLU A 59 4.45 -9.03 -6.02
CA GLU A 59 4.63 -10.03 -7.08
C GLU A 59 5.10 -11.38 -6.50
N GLU A 60 6.02 -11.35 -5.56
CA GLU A 60 6.50 -12.56 -4.92
C GLU A 60 5.40 -13.27 -4.14
N GLN A 61 4.56 -12.50 -3.43
CA GLN A 61 3.41 -13.06 -2.73
C GLN A 61 2.42 -13.68 -3.71
N ASN A 62 2.15 -13.00 -4.82
CA ASN A 62 1.24 -13.51 -5.85
C ASN A 62 1.75 -14.80 -6.46
N LYS A 63 3.04 -14.91 -6.70
CA LYS A 63 3.66 -16.13 -7.21
C LYS A 63 3.50 -17.28 -6.22
N ALA A 64 3.73 -17.02 -4.94
CA ALA A 64 3.59 -18.04 -3.90
C ALA A 64 2.16 -18.54 -3.80
N ILE A 65 1.19 -17.62 -3.87
CA ILE A 65 -0.23 -17.97 -3.84
C ILE A 65 -0.60 -18.82 -5.07
N ALA A 66 -0.12 -18.41 -6.25
CA ALA A 66 -0.41 -19.15 -7.48
C ALA A 66 0.15 -20.57 -7.44
N LEU A 67 1.37 -20.74 -6.91
CA LEU A 67 1.98 -22.04 -6.76
C LEU A 67 1.21 -22.90 -5.77
N ALA A 68 0.80 -22.33 -4.65
CA ALA A 68 0.02 -23.04 -3.64
C ALA A 68 -1.32 -23.51 -4.21
N GLN A 69 -1.98 -22.66 -4.99
CA GLN A 69 -3.25 -23.01 -5.64
C GLN A 69 -3.06 -24.10 -6.68
N ALA A 70 -1.99 -24.05 -7.45
CA ALA A 70 -1.69 -25.08 -8.44
C ALA A 70 -1.43 -26.42 -7.78
N GLU A 71 -0.68 -26.44 -6.67
CA GLU A 71 -0.44 -27.66 -5.91
C GLU A 71 -1.72 -28.22 -5.29
N ALA A 72 -2.56 -27.33 -4.77
CA ALA A 72 -3.85 -27.75 -4.19
C ALA A 72 -4.74 -28.40 -5.24
N LYS A 73 -4.74 -27.89 -6.48
CA LYS A 73 -5.50 -28.49 -7.57
C LYS A 73 -4.97 -29.87 -7.95
N LYS A 74 -3.66 -30.06 -7.88
CA LYS A 74 -3.05 -31.35 -8.15
C LYS A 74 -3.39 -32.41 -7.09
N ARG A 75 -3.58 -31.95 -5.84
CA ARG A 75 -3.89 -32.85 -4.72
C ARG A 75 -5.35 -33.27 -4.67
N LYS A 76 -6.21 -32.64 -5.44
CA LYS A 76 -7.65 -32.96 -5.46
C LYS A 76 -8.01 -34.17 -6.32
N ARG A 77 -7.11 -35.05 -6.64
CA ARG A 77 -7.39 -36.29 -7.31
C ARG A 77 -7.47 -37.46 -6.34
#